data_f8ffdbc2e4654d685a15957abf4410a8
#
_entry.id   f8ffdbc2e4654d685a15957abf4410a8
#
_cell.length_a   1.000
_cell.length_b   1.000
_cell.length_c   1.000
_cell.angle_alpha   90.00
_cell.angle_beta   90.00
_cell.angle_gamma   90.00
#
_symmetry.space_group_name_H-M   'P 1'
#
loop_
_entity.id
_entity.type
_entity.pdbx_description
1 polymer ?
#
loop_
_entity_poly.entity_id
_entity_poly.type
_entity_poly.pdbx_seq_one_letter_code
_entity_poly.pdbx_strand_id
1 'polypeptide(L)'
;MWMPARLICNPDQKGTPTGVYGTTKLHGEQKIMATGCDYVIIRTAWLYSEFGKNFCKTMLNLTATKPQLKVVFDQCGTPTYALDLANAIITILDKVKAAQSKDEYVGVYHFSNEGVCSWYDFTQMIARIAGHTECDIQPCYRSEYPSPLTRPAYSVLDKRTIKETFGVKVPYWVDSLEKCIVNLKQDC
;
A
#
# COMPACT_ATOMS: atom_id res chain seq x y z
N MET A 1 -19.01 11.40 20.64
CA MET A 1 -18.80 9.99 21.01
C MET A 1 -17.52 9.55 20.32
N TRP A 2 -16.42 9.47 21.06
CA TRP A 2 -15.12 9.05 20.51
C TRP A 2 -15.18 7.55 20.24
N MET A 3 -15.21 7.15 18.98
CA MET A 3 -14.87 5.76 18.64
C MET A 3 -13.38 5.55 18.92
N PRO A 4 -12.98 4.46 19.57
CA PRO A 4 -11.58 4.16 19.73
C PRO A 4 -10.95 4.09 18.35
N ALA A 5 -9.90 4.89 18.13
CA ALA A 5 -9.10 4.84 16.93
C ALA A 5 -8.70 3.39 16.70
N ARG A 6 -9.16 2.77 15.61
CA ARG A 6 -8.73 1.43 15.27
C ARG A 6 -7.28 1.48 14.91
N LEU A 7 -6.53 0.82 15.74
CA LEU A 7 -5.09 0.66 15.73
C LEU A 7 -4.58 0.26 14.35
N ILE A 8 -3.38 0.75 14.06
CA ILE A 8 -2.50 0.24 13.00
C ILE A 8 -2.60 -1.29 12.94
N CYS A 9 -2.86 -1.85 11.76
CA CYS A 9 -2.97 -3.30 11.60
C CYS A 9 -1.64 -3.98 11.94
N ASN A 10 -1.62 -4.80 12.98
CA ASN A 10 -0.47 -5.60 13.39
C ASN A 10 -0.43 -6.91 12.57
N PRO A 11 0.75 -7.40 12.10
CA PRO A 11 0.88 -8.68 11.41
C PRO A 11 0.34 -9.88 12.21
N ASP A 12 0.43 -9.85 13.55
CA ASP A 12 -0.07 -10.91 14.43
C ASP A 12 -1.59 -10.93 14.58
N GLN A 13 -2.28 -9.88 14.12
CA GLN A 13 -3.74 -9.86 14.19
C GLN A 13 -4.35 -10.87 13.22
N LYS A 14 -5.28 -11.67 13.73
CA LYS A 14 -6.10 -12.55 12.91
C LYS A 14 -6.86 -11.72 11.87
N GLY A 15 -6.64 -12.00 10.60
CA GLY A 15 -7.33 -11.31 9.51
C GLY A 15 -8.85 -11.51 9.61
N THR A 16 -9.60 -10.43 9.51
CA THR A 16 -11.07 -10.44 9.44
C THR A 16 -11.49 -9.91 8.08
N PRO A 17 -11.43 -10.74 7.03
CA PRO A 17 -11.77 -10.31 5.68
C PRO A 17 -13.24 -9.91 5.57
N THR A 18 -13.50 -8.79 4.90
CA THR A 18 -14.86 -8.27 4.66
C THR A 18 -15.42 -8.65 3.29
N GLY A 19 -14.69 -9.44 2.50
CA GLY A 19 -15.11 -9.84 1.15
C GLY A 19 -14.28 -10.99 0.59
N VAL A 20 -14.72 -11.53 -0.54
CA VAL A 20 -14.12 -12.71 -1.20
C VAL A 20 -12.63 -12.56 -1.44
N TYR A 21 -12.18 -11.39 -1.92
CA TYR A 21 -10.76 -11.14 -2.15
C TYR A 21 -9.91 -11.30 -0.88
N GLY A 22 -10.33 -10.68 0.22
CA GLY A 22 -9.63 -10.81 1.50
C GLY A 22 -9.63 -12.25 2.02
N THR A 23 -10.76 -12.95 1.87
CA THR A 23 -10.90 -14.36 2.26
C THR A 23 -9.95 -15.25 1.47
N THR A 24 -9.85 -15.09 0.16
CA THR A 24 -8.93 -15.90 -0.67
C THR A 24 -7.47 -15.63 -0.35
N LYS A 25 -7.09 -14.38 -0.04
CA LYS A 25 -5.73 -14.04 0.41
C LYS A 25 -5.40 -14.70 1.73
N LEU A 26 -6.30 -14.61 2.71
CA LEU A 26 -6.12 -15.26 4.02
C LEU A 26 -6.01 -16.79 3.89
N HIS A 27 -6.84 -17.42 3.06
CA HIS A 27 -6.73 -18.86 2.80
C HIS A 27 -5.39 -19.21 2.15
N GLY A 28 -4.86 -18.38 1.23
CA GLY A 28 -3.53 -18.57 0.66
C GLY A 28 -2.42 -18.56 1.73
N GLU A 29 -2.44 -17.60 2.65
CA GLU A 29 -1.51 -17.55 3.78
C GLU A 29 -1.60 -18.83 4.64
N GLN A 30 -2.82 -19.21 5.02
CA GLN A 30 -3.07 -20.41 5.83
C GLN A 30 -2.58 -21.70 5.17
N LYS A 31 -2.75 -21.82 3.83
CA LYS A 31 -2.25 -22.96 3.06
C LYS A 31 -0.73 -23.01 3.07
N ILE A 32 -0.04 -21.89 2.87
CA ILE A 32 1.42 -21.82 2.97
C ILE A 32 1.89 -22.26 4.36
N MET A 33 1.31 -21.70 5.42
CA MET A 33 1.64 -22.07 6.81
C MET A 33 1.43 -23.56 7.10
N ALA A 34 0.36 -24.13 6.55
CA ALA A 34 0.03 -25.56 6.75
C ALA A 34 0.97 -26.53 6.04
N THR A 35 1.81 -26.08 5.11
CA THR A 35 2.80 -26.95 4.45
C THR A 35 3.96 -27.33 5.34
N GLY A 36 4.21 -26.59 6.43
CA GLY A 36 5.37 -26.76 7.31
C GLY A 36 6.70 -26.32 6.68
N CYS A 37 6.69 -25.68 5.50
CA CYS A 37 7.91 -25.08 4.93
C CYS A 37 8.24 -23.74 5.56
N ASP A 38 9.51 -23.33 5.48
CA ASP A 38 9.92 -21.98 5.82
C ASP A 38 9.26 -20.96 4.90
N TYR A 39 8.73 -19.87 5.44
CA TYR A 39 8.04 -18.86 4.64
C TYR A 39 8.27 -17.44 5.18
N VAL A 40 8.25 -16.49 4.26
CA VAL A 40 8.13 -15.06 4.56
C VAL A 40 6.93 -14.53 3.78
N ILE A 41 5.85 -14.22 4.49
CA ILE A 41 4.65 -13.64 3.89
C ILE A 41 4.68 -12.13 4.12
N ILE A 42 4.62 -11.34 3.06
CA ILE A 42 4.60 -9.89 3.13
C ILE A 42 3.21 -9.40 2.70
N ARG A 43 2.44 -8.86 3.65
CA ARG A 43 1.19 -8.19 3.36
C ARG A 43 1.46 -6.74 2.96
N THR A 44 0.81 -6.29 1.91
CA THR A 44 0.92 -4.91 1.40
C THR A 44 -0.45 -4.33 1.06
N ALA A 45 -0.51 -3.00 0.88
CA ALA A 45 -1.72 -2.27 0.52
C ALA A 45 -1.40 -1.15 -0.47
N TRP A 46 -2.39 -0.70 -1.26
CA TRP A 46 -2.32 0.47 -2.14
C TRP A 46 -1.12 0.45 -3.11
N LEU A 47 -0.85 -0.72 -3.70
CA LEU A 47 0.30 -0.92 -4.58
C LEU A 47 0.14 -0.12 -5.89
N TYR A 48 1.19 0.60 -6.26
CA TYR A 48 1.28 1.33 -7.52
C TYR A 48 2.70 1.25 -8.12
N SER A 49 2.79 1.48 -9.42
CA SER A 49 4.04 1.47 -10.17
C SER A 49 3.87 2.15 -11.52
N GLU A 50 4.95 2.24 -12.28
CA GLU A 50 4.99 2.61 -13.69
C GLU A 50 4.26 1.57 -14.57
N PHE A 51 4.23 0.32 -14.14
CA PHE A 51 3.73 -0.82 -14.90
C PHE A 51 2.27 -1.14 -14.58
N GLY A 52 1.57 -1.65 -15.59
CA GLY A 52 0.18 -2.12 -15.45
C GLY A 52 -0.82 -1.01 -15.12
N LYS A 53 -2.05 -1.40 -14.81
CA LYS A 53 -3.12 -0.49 -14.38
C LYS A 53 -3.10 -0.34 -12.87
N ASN A 54 -3.08 0.89 -12.37
CA ASN A 54 -3.14 1.19 -10.94
C ASN A 54 -3.74 2.56 -10.69
N PHE A 55 -3.99 2.88 -9.42
CA PHE A 55 -4.64 4.13 -9.02
C PHE A 55 -3.81 5.37 -9.42
N CYS A 56 -2.49 5.35 -9.23
CA CYS A 56 -1.63 6.49 -9.57
C CYS A 56 -1.75 6.85 -11.06
N LYS A 57 -1.60 5.88 -11.97
CA LYS A 57 -1.75 6.10 -13.42
C LYS A 57 -3.16 6.55 -13.81
N THR A 58 -4.18 6.01 -13.13
CA THR A 58 -5.57 6.43 -13.36
C THR A 58 -5.75 7.89 -12.97
N MET A 59 -5.26 8.31 -11.81
CA MET A 59 -5.39 9.71 -11.37
C MET A 59 -4.53 10.66 -12.20
N LEU A 60 -3.31 10.26 -12.62
CA LEU A 60 -2.52 11.04 -13.58
C LEU A 60 -3.30 11.36 -14.84
N ASN A 61 -3.94 10.35 -15.44
CA ASN A 61 -4.74 10.57 -16.65
C ASN A 61 -5.99 11.44 -16.37
N LEU A 62 -6.70 11.17 -15.28
CA LEU A 62 -7.93 11.89 -14.96
C LEU A 62 -7.66 13.36 -14.62
N THR A 63 -6.62 13.66 -13.84
CA THR A 63 -6.27 15.04 -13.47
C THR A 63 -5.72 15.85 -14.66
N ALA A 64 -5.20 15.19 -15.69
CA ALA A 64 -4.79 15.85 -16.93
C ALA A 64 -5.95 16.14 -17.90
N THR A 65 -7.06 15.38 -17.81
CA THR A 65 -8.11 15.38 -18.84
C THR A 65 -9.48 15.85 -18.36
N LYS A 66 -9.72 15.85 -17.04
CA LYS A 66 -11.01 16.25 -16.48
C LYS A 66 -10.93 17.61 -15.79
N PRO A 67 -11.94 18.47 -15.97
CA PRO A 67 -11.97 19.77 -15.28
C PRO A 67 -12.26 19.61 -13.79
N GLN A 68 -12.90 18.52 -13.37
CA GLN A 68 -13.26 18.26 -11.97
C GLN A 68 -13.26 16.77 -11.66
N LEU A 69 -12.81 16.42 -10.44
CA LEU A 69 -12.86 15.08 -9.87
C LEU A 69 -13.40 15.12 -8.45
N LYS A 70 -14.15 14.09 -8.04
CA LYS A 70 -14.50 13.82 -6.64
C LYS A 70 -13.75 12.59 -6.17
N VAL A 71 -13.00 12.70 -5.07
CA VAL A 71 -12.15 11.63 -4.54
C VAL A 71 -12.41 11.41 -3.06
N VAL A 72 -12.52 10.13 -2.67
CA VAL A 72 -12.82 9.73 -1.30
C VAL A 72 -11.71 10.16 -0.33
N PHE A 73 -12.08 10.88 0.74
CA PHE A 73 -11.13 11.37 1.75
C PHE A 73 -11.24 10.67 3.11
N ASP A 74 -12.36 9.97 3.38
CA ASP A 74 -12.62 9.28 4.65
C ASP A 74 -12.12 7.83 4.69
N GLN A 75 -11.27 7.45 3.73
CA GLN A 75 -10.52 6.19 3.71
C GLN A 75 -9.03 6.49 3.71
N CYS A 76 -8.35 6.11 4.81
CA CYS A 76 -6.93 6.37 5.02
C CYS A 76 -6.10 5.08 4.97
N GLY A 77 -4.93 5.19 4.39
CA GLY A 77 -3.96 4.10 4.26
C GLY A 77 -2.58 4.65 3.94
N THR A 78 -1.71 3.80 3.43
CA THR A 78 -0.42 4.22 2.91
C THR A 78 -0.20 3.64 1.52
N PRO A 79 0.10 4.47 0.50
CA PRO A 79 0.50 3.97 -0.80
C PRO A 79 1.79 3.16 -0.73
N THR A 80 1.91 2.13 -1.53
CA THR A 80 3.11 1.30 -1.64
C THR A 80 3.67 1.36 -3.05
N TYR A 81 4.85 1.93 -3.20
CA TYR A 81 5.57 1.90 -4.48
C TYR A 81 6.18 0.52 -4.71
N ALA A 82 5.87 -0.09 -5.85
CA ALA A 82 6.28 -1.46 -6.14
C ALA A 82 7.81 -1.65 -6.18
N LEU A 83 8.57 -0.64 -6.62
CA LEU A 83 10.02 -0.69 -6.61
C LEU A 83 10.59 -0.73 -5.18
N ASP A 84 9.99 0.02 -4.24
CA ASP A 84 10.42 -0.03 -2.83
C ASP A 84 10.11 -1.39 -2.20
N LEU A 85 8.96 -1.98 -2.51
CA LEU A 85 8.63 -3.33 -2.09
C LEU A 85 9.60 -4.36 -2.69
N ALA A 86 9.95 -4.24 -3.97
CA ALA A 86 10.92 -5.12 -4.63
C ALA A 86 12.30 -5.04 -3.96
N ASN A 87 12.78 -3.82 -3.66
CA ASN A 87 14.03 -3.62 -2.93
C ASN A 87 14.00 -4.21 -1.51
N ALA A 88 12.86 -4.09 -0.82
CA ALA A 88 12.67 -4.73 0.47
C ALA A 88 12.73 -6.26 0.36
N ILE A 89 12.10 -6.86 -0.65
CA ILE A 89 12.15 -8.30 -0.91
C ILE A 89 13.59 -8.76 -1.17
N ILE A 90 14.36 -8.04 -1.98
CA ILE A 90 15.78 -8.36 -2.23
C ILE A 90 16.58 -8.32 -0.91
N THR A 91 16.42 -7.26 -0.11
CA THR A 91 17.06 -7.14 1.21
C THR A 91 16.73 -8.32 2.13
N ILE A 92 15.46 -8.75 2.16
CA ILE A 92 15.00 -9.89 2.94
C ILE A 92 15.67 -11.18 2.43
N LEU A 93 15.68 -11.42 1.12
CA LEU A 93 16.27 -12.60 0.51
C LEU A 93 17.78 -12.70 0.80
N ASP A 94 18.51 -11.59 0.70
CA ASP A 94 19.95 -11.57 0.98
C ASP A 94 20.22 -11.88 2.47
N LYS A 95 19.41 -11.35 3.38
CA LYS A 95 19.54 -11.61 4.81
C LYS A 95 19.22 -13.06 5.16
N VAL A 96 18.13 -13.61 4.62
CA VAL A 96 17.74 -15.02 4.83
C VAL A 96 18.78 -15.99 4.25
N LYS A 97 19.37 -15.68 3.08
CA LYS A 97 20.44 -16.50 2.47
C LYS A 97 21.72 -16.51 3.31
N ALA A 98 22.07 -15.40 3.94
CA ALA A 98 23.27 -15.27 4.76
C ALA A 98 23.14 -15.91 6.15
N ALA A 99 21.93 -16.23 6.59
CA ALA A 99 21.65 -16.75 7.93
C ALA A 99 22.04 -18.22 8.08
N GLN A 100 22.54 -18.60 9.25
CA GLN A 100 22.82 -20.00 9.60
C GLN A 100 21.53 -20.79 9.91
N SER A 101 20.56 -20.17 10.57
CA SER A 101 19.19 -20.67 10.74
C SER A 101 18.22 -19.71 10.10
N LYS A 102 17.15 -20.24 9.52
CA LYS A 102 16.06 -19.47 8.89
C LYS A 102 14.85 -19.31 9.80
N ASP A 103 14.78 -20.03 10.91
CA ASP A 103 13.63 -20.09 11.81
C ASP A 103 13.23 -18.71 12.33
N GLU A 104 14.22 -17.84 12.60
CA GLU A 104 14.00 -16.48 13.09
C GLU A 104 13.32 -15.55 12.06
N TYR A 105 13.31 -15.94 10.77
CA TYR A 105 12.74 -15.15 9.68
C TYR A 105 11.38 -15.67 9.24
N VAL A 106 10.98 -16.86 9.67
CA VAL A 106 9.67 -17.43 9.34
C VAL A 106 8.56 -16.60 9.97
N GLY A 107 7.66 -16.08 9.13
CA GLY A 107 6.57 -15.28 9.68
C GLY A 107 5.81 -14.45 8.65
N VAL A 108 4.86 -13.68 9.18
CA VAL A 108 4.04 -12.71 8.45
C VAL A 108 4.52 -11.32 8.78
N TYR A 109 4.76 -10.53 7.75
CA TYR A 109 5.28 -9.16 7.84
C TYR A 109 4.38 -8.20 7.08
N HIS A 110 4.47 -6.93 7.43
CA HIS A 110 3.80 -5.87 6.69
C HIS A 110 4.80 -4.95 6.01
N PHE A 111 4.50 -4.56 4.77
CA PHE A 111 5.23 -3.53 4.06
C PHE A 111 4.28 -2.56 3.36
N SER A 112 4.47 -1.28 3.58
CA SER A 112 4.01 -0.14 2.78
C SER A 112 5.01 0.99 2.97
N ASN A 113 4.99 2.03 2.16
CA ASN A 113 5.82 3.21 2.43
C ASN A 113 5.46 3.86 3.78
N GLU A 114 6.27 4.77 4.30
CA GLU A 114 5.95 5.53 5.52
C GLU A 114 4.94 6.63 5.25
N GLY A 115 4.26 7.08 6.32
CA GLY A 115 3.24 8.10 6.28
C GLY A 115 1.83 7.54 6.14
N VAL A 116 0.85 8.44 6.15
CA VAL A 116 -0.58 8.14 6.04
C VAL A 116 -1.21 9.21 5.17
N CYS A 117 -2.09 8.80 4.26
CA CYS A 117 -2.90 9.72 3.47
C CYS A 117 -4.27 9.11 3.14
N SER A 118 -5.22 9.93 2.72
CA SER A 118 -6.45 9.48 2.07
C SER A 118 -6.23 9.30 0.57
N TRP A 119 -7.22 8.71 -0.12
CA TRP A 119 -7.22 8.68 -1.60
C TRP A 119 -7.23 10.09 -2.19
N TYR A 120 -7.92 11.03 -1.51
CA TYR A 120 -7.95 12.44 -1.89
C TYR A 120 -6.56 13.06 -1.80
N ASP A 121 -5.86 12.92 -0.66
CA ASP A 121 -4.50 13.46 -0.46
C ASP A 121 -3.52 12.86 -1.48
N PHE A 122 -3.64 11.55 -1.74
CA PHE A 122 -2.81 10.88 -2.73
C PHE A 122 -3.04 11.45 -4.14
N THR A 123 -4.31 11.69 -4.51
CA THR A 123 -4.65 12.30 -5.81
C THR A 123 -4.16 13.75 -5.92
N GLN A 124 -4.31 14.55 -4.87
CA GLN A 124 -3.79 15.92 -4.82
C GLN A 124 -2.27 15.95 -5.04
N MET A 125 -1.54 15.04 -4.39
CA MET A 125 -0.10 14.97 -4.53
C MET A 125 0.33 14.49 -5.93
N ILE A 126 -0.40 13.52 -6.52
CA ILE A 126 -0.18 13.08 -7.91
C ILE A 126 -0.31 14.27 -8.87
N ALA A 127 -1.42 15.03 -8.78
CA ALA A 127 -1.65 16.20 -9.63
C ALA A 127 -0.56 17.26 -9.45
N ARG A 128 -0.20 17.56 -8.21
CA ARG A 128 0.84 18.53 -7.87
C ARG A 128 2.21 18.17 -8.46
N ILE A 129 2.67 16.94 -8.29
CA ILE A 129 3.97 16.47 -8.83
C ILE A 129 3.95 16.41 -10.36
N ALA A 130 2.81 16.05 -10.94
CA ALA A 130 2.64 16.03 -12.39
C ALA A 130 2.57 17.43 -13.02
N GLY A 131 2.24 18.47 -12.24
CA GLY A 131 2.03 19.84 -12.71
C GLY A 131 0.62 20.07 -13.28
N HIS A 132 -0.36 19.24 -12.90
CA HIS A 132 -1.75 19.38 -13.32
C HIS A 132 -2.48 20.36 -12.42
N THR A 133 -2.67 21.61 -12.85
CA THR A 133 -3.25 22.71 -12.06
C THR A 133 -4.71 22.99 -12.37
N GLU A 134 -5.20 22.53 -13.53
CA GLU A 134 -6.51 22.89 -14.05
C GLU A 134 -7.66 22.04 -13.52
N CYS A 135 -7.36 20.89 -12.95
CA CYS A 135 -8.36 19.97 -12.43
C CYS A 135 -8.80 20.34 -11.01
N ASP A 136 -10.06 20.67 -10.83
CA ASP A 136 -10.66 20.88 -9.50
C ASP A 136 -10.87 19.53 -8.80
N ILE A 137 -9.99 19.18 -7.86
CA ILE A 137 -10.06 17.92 -7.10
C ILE A 137 -10.77 18.17 -5.78
N GLN A 138 -12.00 17.66 -5.66
CA GLN A 138 -12.86 17.83 -4.50
C GLN A 138 -12.90 16.56 -3.63
N PRO A 139 -12.90 16.69 -2.29
CA PRO A 139 -13.11 15.58 -1.40
C PRO A 139 -14.57 15.12 -1.44
N CYS A 140 -14.83 13.82 -1.28
CA CYS A 140 -16.15 13.28 -1.06
C CYS A 140 -16.11 12.17 -0.01
N TYR A 141 -17.26 11.91 0.63
CA TYR A 141 -17.40 10.77 1.52
C TYR A 141 -17.52 9.46 0.75
N ARG A 142 -17.10 8.38 1.36
CA ARG A 142 -17.29 7.02 0.82
C ARG A 142 -18.75 6.72 0.50
N SER A 143 -19.67 7.24 1.31
CA SER A 143 -21.14 7.08 1.10
C SER A 143 -21.65 7.75 -0.17
N GLU A 144 -20.94 8.76 -0.68
CA GLU A 144 -21.31 9.46 -1.92
C GLU A 144 -20.71 8.77 -3.16
N TYR A 145 -19.78 7.83 -2.97
CA TYR A 145 -19.11 7.14 -4.06
C TYR A 145 -19.69 5.73 -4.26
N PRO A 146 -20.42 5.46 -5.33
CA PRO A 146 -21.02 4.15 -5.57
C PRO A 146 -19.92 3.10 -5.81
N SER A 147 -19.80 2.15 -4.88
CA SER A 147 -18.88 1.02 -5.01
C SER A 147 -19.49 -0.20 -4.35
N PRO A 148 -19.51 -1.35 -5.01
CA PRO A 148 -20.05 -2.59 -4.44
C PRO A 148 -19.14 -3.16 -3.33
N LEU A 149 -17.91 -2.66 -3.20
CA LEU A 149 -16.93 -3.17 -2.25
C LEU A 149 -16.88 -2.29 -1.00
N THR A 150 -17.03 -2.90 0.17
CA THR A 150 -16.78 -2.23 1.45
C THR A 150 -15.28 -2.29 1.76
N ARG A 151 -14.64 -1.12 1.79
CA ARG A 151 -13.23 -0.99 2.18
C ARG A 151 -13.15 -0.42 3.60
N PRO A 152 -12.14 -0.81 4.40
CA PRO A 152 -11.96 -0.25 5.73
C PRO A 152 -11.66 1.25 5.64
N ALA A 153 -12.15 2.02 6.62
CA ALA A 153 -11.86 3.46 6.71
C ALA A 153 -10.38 3.73 7.05
N TYR A 154 -9.71 2.77 7.70
CA TYR A 154 -8.31 2.88 8.08
C TYR A 154 -7.60 1.56 7.81
N SER A 155 -6.53 1.60 7.00
CA SER A 155 -5.80 0.42 6.51
C SER A 155 -4.27 0.57 6.62
N VAL A 156 -3.80 1.39 7.57
CA VAL A 156 -2.36 1.58 7.81
C VAL A 156 -1.76 0.33 8.43
N LEU A 157 -0.61 -0.09 7.91
CA LEU A 157 0.10 -1.29 8.32
C LEU A 157 1.22 -0.97 9.31
N ASP A 158 1.39 -1.80 10.34
CA ASP A 158 2.56 -1.75 11.23
C ASP A 158 3.76 -2.40 10.54
N LYS A 159 4.80 -1.63 10.35
CA LYS A 159 6.05 -2.03 9.66
C LYS A 159 7.23 -2.24 10.61
N ARG A 160 7.02 -2.18 11.94
CA ARG A 160 8.10 -2.32 12.92
C ARG A 160 8.83 -3.64 12.76
N THR A 161 8.09 -4.74 12.76
CA THR A 161 8.66 -6.09 12.68
C THR A 161 9.54 -6.29 11.46
N ILE A 162 9.11 -5.88 10.26
CA ILE A 162 9.93 -6.03 9.04
C ILE A 162 11.21 -5.19 9.10
N LYS A 163 11.16 -3.99 9.69
CA LYS A 163 12.34 -3.12 9.88
C LYS A 163 13.31 -3.70 10.88
N GLU A 164 12.83 -4.16 12.02
CA GLU A 164 13.65 -4.73 13.10
C GLU A 164 14.28 -6.06 12.69
N THR A 165 13.50 -6.96 12.07
CA THR A 165 13.98 -8.28 11.67
C THR A 165 14.97 -8.23 10.51
N PHE A 166 14.67 -7.45 9.47
CA PHE A 166 15.44 -7.48 8.23
C PHE A 166 16.31 -6.25 7.99
N GLY A 167 16.18 -5.19 8.78
CA GLY A 167 16.86 -3.92 8.53
C GLY A 167 16.36 -3.17 7.30
N VAL A 168 15.15 -3.47 6.84
CA VAL A 168 14.54 -2.83 5.67
C VAL A 168 14.34 -1.34 5.92
N LYS A 169 14.83 -0.51 4.99
CA LYS A 169 14.54 0.92 4.97
C LYS A 169 13.24 1.17 4.23
N VAL A 170 12.34 1.91 4.84
CA VAL A 170 11.03 2.23 4.27
C VAL A 170 10.98 3.71 3.94
N PRO A 171 10.96 4.10 2.65
CA PRO A 171 10.87 5.50 2.23
C PRO A 171 9.52 6.12 2.59
N TYR A 172 9.47 7.45 2.69
CA TYR A 172 8.22 8.19 2.82
C TYR A 172 7.45 8.17 1.50
N TRP A 173 6.13 8.03 1.56
CA TRP A 173 5.31 7.77 0.38
C TRP A 173 5.37 8.88 -0.69
N VAL A 174 5.57 10.15 -0.29
CA VAL A 174 5.68 11.27 -1.23
C VAL A 174 6.96 11.16 -2.05
N ASP A 175 8.10 10.86 -1.41
CA ASP A 175 9.39 10.71 -2.10
C ASP A 175 9.36 9.57 -3.12
N SER A 176 8.67 8.49 -2.78
CA SER A 176 8.47 7.35 -3.67
C SER A 176 7.51 7.67 -4.83
N LEU A 177 6.48 8.48 -4.58
CA LEU A 177 5.56 8.94 -5.61
C LEU A 177 6.27 9.86 -6.62
N GLU A 178 7.13 10.76 -6.15
CA GLU A 178 7.93 11.62 -7.02
C GLU A 178 8.81 10.79 -7.97
N LYS A 179 9.50 9.77 -7.44
CA LYS A 179 10.31 8.85 -8.26
C LYS A 179 9.47 8.14 -9.31
N CYS A 180 8.32 7.59 -8.93
CA CYS A 180 7.43 6.91 -9.86
C CYS A 180 6.95 7.83 -10.99
N ILE A 181 6.56 9.07 -10.67
CA ILE A 181 6.09 10.03 -11.69
C ILE A 181 7.22 10.49 -12.60
N VAL A 182 8.44 10.67 -12.07
CA VAL A 182 9.62 10.97 -12.90
C VAL A 182 9.91 9.83 -13.87
N ASN A 183 9.91 8.58 -13.40
CA ASN A 183 10.13 7.41 -14.26
C ASN A 183 9.06 7.30 -15.36
N LEU A 184 7.79 7.54 -15.04
CA LEU A 184 6.71 7.54 -16.03
C LEU A 184 6.88 8.59 -17.13
N LYS A 185 7.53 9.72 -16.83
CA LYS A 185 7.81 10.77 -17.84
C LYS A 185 9.01 10.44 -18.75
N GLN A 186 9.90 9.54 -18.30
CA GLN A 186 11.07 9.13 -19.10
C GLN A 186 10.74 8.01 -20.09
N ASP A 187 9.70 7.22 -19.81
CA ASP A 187 9.26 6.10 -20.66
C ASP A 187 8.22 6.53 -21.73
N CYS A 188 7.87 7.82 -21.82
CA CYS A 188 7.03 8.42 -22.85
C CYS A 188 7.85 9.20 -23.87
#